data_b0633383fac120478558756a2eac71f3
#
_entry.id   b0633383fac120478558756a2eac71f3
#
_cell.length_a   1.000
_cell.length_b   1.000
_cell.length_c   1.000
_cell.angle_alpha   90.00
_cell.angle_beta   90.00
_cell.angle_gamma   90.00
#
_symmetry.space_group_name_H-M   'P 1'
#
loop_
_entity.id
_entity.type
_entity.pdbx_description
1 polymer ?
#
loop_
_entity_poly.entity_id
_entity_poly.type
_entity_poly.pdbx_seq_one_letter_code
_entity_poly.pdbx_strand_id
1 'polypeptide(L)'
;LSDLSVRQALAYAIDKEAISEGLTYGYEPVADTIVPDGTPYSDICGTIDYTYNVDRANQLLDEAGWAMNESTGIREKDGTPLHVVFTCPTDDSTIGSIATLIQSQLAEVGIEVEIKSMEKMEWYASYMEPTGWDITAMTAGFFNYAMPQCWFSAMMAQMPEDVSIPLLDNSDEFISALSEFKTCNDDTRLRELFELLINTDLDQVLDVPLTHQMDMIVYNTDKIADYNFASDYAFLDVTQITPAE
;
A
#
# COMPACT_ATOMS: atom_id res chain seq x y z
N LEU A 1 11.80 -10.22 -4.73
CA LEU A 1 10.59 -9.72 -5.44
C LEU A 1 10.90 -9.02 -6.78
N SER A 2 12.06 -9.30 -7.39
CA SER A 2 12.43 -8.74 -8.70
C SER A 2 11.51 -9.19 -9.86
N ASP A 3 10.90 -10.38 -9.74
CA ASP A 3 9.98 -10.93 -10.74
C ASP A 3 8.57 -10.34 -10.54
N LEU A 4 8.04 -9.67 -11.56
CA LEU A 4 6.71 -9.07 -11.56
C LEU A 4 5.61 -10.11 -11.31
N SER A 5 5.74 -11.32 -11.87
CA SER A 5 4.75 -12.39 -11.66
C SER A 5 4.63 -12.78 -10.19
N VAL A 6 5.74 -12.75 -9.44
CA VAL A 6 5.72 -13.00 -7.99
C VAL A 6 5.03 -11.87 -7.25
N ARG A 7 5.30 -10.60 -7.60
CA ARG A 7 4.61 -9.45 -6.99
C ARG A 7 3.10 -9.46 -7.27
N GLN A 8 2.71 -9.79 -8.52
CA GLN A 8 1.31 -9.96 -8.88
C GLN A 8 0.65 -11.12 -8.12
N ALA A 9 1.36 -12.23 -7.94
CA ALA A 9 0.86 -13.36 -7.16
C ALA A 9 0.62 -12.98 -5.69
N LEU A 10 1.54 -12.21 -5.09
CA LEU A 10 1.35 -11.63 -3.75
C LEU A 10 0.08 -10.78 -3.69
N ALA A 11 -0.12 -9.88 -4.66
CA ALA A 11 -1.29 -9.01 -4.70
C ALA A 11 -2.61 -9.79 -4.81
N TYR A 12 -2.66 -10.84 -5.66
CA TYR A 12 -3.82 -11.72 -5.77
C TYR A 12 -4.06 -12.61 -4.54
N ALA A 13 -3.02 -12.93 -3.76
CA ALA A 13 -3.11 -13.76 -2.58
C ALA A 13 -3.53 -12.98 -1.31
N ILE A 14 -3.56 -11.64 -1.36
CA ILE A 14 -3.97 -10.80 -0.24
C ILE A 14 -5.48 -10.54 -0.31
N ASP A 15 -6.22 -11.07 0.66
CA ASP A 15 -7.64 -10.80 0.87
C ASP A 15 -7.81 -9.46 1.62
N LYS A 16 -7.98 -8.39 0.85
CA LYS A 16 -8.15 -7.03 1.37
C LYS A 16 -9.49 -6.86 2.10
N GLU A 17 -10.54 -7.57 1.67
CA GLU A 17 -11.84 -7.56 2.34
C GLU A 17 -11.74 -8.17 3.74
N ALA A 18 -11.05 -9.31 3.86
CA ALA A 18 -10.80 -9.92 5.17
C ALA A 18 -9.95 -9.04 6.10
N ILE A 19 -9.03 -8.24 5.54
CA ILE A 19 -8.27 -7.24 6.30
C ILE A 19 -9.20 -6.13 6.79
N SER A 20 -10.00 -5.52 5.91
CA SER A 20 -10.97 -4.48 6.25
C SER A 20 -11.96 -4.94 7.32
N GLU A 21 -12.65 -6.05 7.09
CA GLU A 21 -13.64 -6.60 8.02
C GLU A 21 -13.01 -7.04 9.34
N GLY A 22 -11.86 -7.71 9.30
CA GLY A 22 -11.20 -8.28 10.47
C GLY A 22 -10.55 -7.26 11.39
N LEU A 23 -10.02 -6.15 10.86
CA LEU A 23 -9.29 -5.15 11.63
C LEU A 23 -10.08 -3.88 11.88
N THR A 24 -10.97 -3.49 10.97
CA THR A 24 -11.71 -2.22 11.06
C THR A 24 -13.21 -2.39 11.07
N TYR A 25 -13.70 -3.65 11.14
CA TYR A 25 -15.14 -3.96 11.07
C TYR A 25 -15.80 -3.37 9.80
N GLY A 26 -15.07 -3.31 8.70
CA GLY A 26 -15.53 -2.74 7.44
C GLY A 26 -15.64 -1.21 7.42
N TYR A 27 -15.18 -0.51 8.47
CA TYR A 27 -15.18 0.96 8.47
C TYR A 27 -14.16 1.57 7.51
N GLU A 28 -13.06 0.88 7.25
CA GLU A 28 -12.10 1.26 6.23
C GLU A 28 -12.40 0.49 4.94
N PRO A 29 -12.92 1.13 3.89
CA PRO A 29 -13.22 0.44 2.64
C PRO A 29 -11.93 -0.06 1.98
N VAL A 30 -12.06 -1.17 1.26
CA VAL A 30 -10.98 -1.71 0.43
C VAL A 30 -10.53 -0.65 -0.57
N ALA A 31 -9.22 -0.54 -0.75
CA ALA A 31 -8.60 0.37 -1.70
C ALA A 31 -8.18 -0.37 -2.99
N ASP A 32 -8.57 0.19 -4.12
CA ASP A 32 -8.16 -0.25 -5.46
C ASP A 32 -7.11 0.68 -6.07
N THR A 33 -6.86 1.79 -5.42
CA THR A 33 -5.82 2.76 -5.74
C THR A 33 -5.26 3.34 -4.45
N ILE A 34 -4.03 3.84 -4.49
CA ILE A 34 -3.41 4.53 -3.35
C ILE A 34 -3.94 5.95 -3.14
N VAL A 35 -4.73 6.46 -4.09
CA VAL A 35 -5.29 7.81 -4.06
C VAL A 35 -6.77 7.76 -3.71
N PRO A 36 -7.19 8.25 -2.53
CA PRO A 36 -8.59 8.22 -2.12
C PRO A 36 -9.49 9.04 -3.05
N ASP A 37 -10.72 8.58 -3.22
CA ASP A 37 -11.75 9.30 -3.97
C ASP A 37 -11.98 10.72 -3.45
N GLY A 38 -12.23 11.65 -4.39
CA GLY A 38 -12.48 13.05 -4.05
C GLY A 38 -11.22 13.88 -3.81
N THR A 39 -10.04 13.29 -3.86
CA THR A 39 -8.77 14.02 -3.84
C THR A 39 -8.40 14.50 -5.25
N PRO A 40 -7.53 15.53 -5.38
CA PRO A 40 -7.06 15.97 -6.69
C PRO A 40 -6.45 14.81 -7.50
N TYR A 41 -6.86 14.70 -8.76
CA TYR A 41 -6.42 13.69 -9.73
C TYR A 41 -6.87 12.24 -9.43
N SER A 42 -7.74 12.01 -8.44
CA SER A 42 -8.31 10.67 -8.20
C SER A 42 -9.11 10.16 -9.41
N ASP A 43 -9.66 11.06 -10.22
CA ASP A 43 -10.43 10.76 -11.42
C ASP A 43 -9.60 10.18 -12.59
N ILE A 44 -8.27 10.25 -12.51
CA ILE A 44 -7.35 9.69 -13.52
C ILE A 44 -6.48 8.54 -12.99
N CYS A 45 -6.65 8.20 -11.73
CA CYS A 45 -5.95 7.04 -11.18
C CYS A 45 -6.52 5.75 -11.78
N GLY A 46 -5.64 4.89 -12.27
CA GLY A 46 -6.01 3.52 -12.59
C GLY A 46 -6.42 2.79 -11.32
N THR A 47 -7.31 1.82 -11.48
CA THR A 47 -7.64 0.84 -10.44
C THR A 47 -6.93 -0.46 -10.73
N ILE A 48 -6.36 -1.07 -9.71
CA ILE A 48 -5.82 -2.42 -9.85
C ILE A 48 -6.97 -3.42 -9.63
N ASP A 49 -7.18 -4.29 -10.58
CA ASP A 49 -8.06 -5.44 -10.40
C ASP A 49 -7.26 -6.65 -9.87
N TYR A 50 -6.61 -6.47 -8.71
CA TYR A 50 -6.07 -7.59 -7.93
C TYR A 50 -7.11 -8.02 -6.89
N THR A 51 -8.28 -8.45 -7.38
CA THR A 51 -9.28 -9.09 -6.54
C THR A 51 -8.73 -10.42 -6.02
N TYR A 52 -8.89 -10.70 -4.73
CA TYR A 52 -8.41 -11.91 -4.08
C TYR A 52 -8.72 -13.17 -4.89
N ASN A 53 -7.69 -13.88 -5.29
CA ASN A 53 -7.78 -15.04 -6.15
C ASN A 53 -6.57 -15.98 -5.98
N VAL A 54 -6.72 -16.94 -5.08
CA VAL A 54 -5.68 -17.94 -4.77
C VAL A 54 -5.28 -18.76 -6.01
N ASP A 55 -6.25 -19.12 -6.86
CA ASP A 55 -5.96 -19.90 -8.06
C ASP A 55 -5.08 -19.11 -9.05
N ARG A 56 -5.38 -17.81 -9.21
CA ARG A 56 -4.56 -16.94 -10.05
C ARG A 56 -3.17 -16.71 -9.48
N ALA A 57 -3.06 -16.53 -8.17
CA ALA A 57 -1.76 -16.42 -7.49
C ALA A 57 -0.91 -17.69 -7.71
N ASN A 58 -1.51 -18.87 -7.51
CA ASN A 58 -0.85 -20.14 -7.75
C ASN A 58 -0.40 -20.29 -9.21
N GLN A 59 -1.26 -19.95 -10.17
CA GLN A 59 -0.93 -20.01 -11.60
C GLN A 59 0.29 -19.13 -11.92
N LEU A 60 0.33 -17.89 -11.43
CA LEU A 60 1.45 -16.96 -11.65
C LEU A 60 2.77 -17.50 -11.07
N LEU A 61 2.72 -18.09 -9.88
CA LEU A 61 3.89 -18.69 -9.25
C LEU A 61 4.37 -19.92 -10.03
N ASP A 62 3.45 -20.76 -10.50
CA ASP A 62 3.79 -21.92 -11.34
C ASP A 62 4.44 -21.49 -12.67
N GLU A 63 3.85 -20.48 -13.36
CA GLU A 63 4.39 -19.91 -14.61
C GLU A 63 5.76 -19.26 -14.40
N ALA A 64 6.01 -18.67 -13.24
CA ALA A 64 7.30 -18.10 -12.85
C ALA A 64 8.33 -19.17 -12.42
N GLY A 65 7.93 -20.45 -12.38
CA GLY A 65 8.81 -21.58 -12.06
C GLY A 65 8.99 -21.86 -10.58
N TRP A 66 8.12 -21.34 -9.73
CA TRP A 66 8.09 -21.62 -8.28
C TRP A 66 7.22 -22.85 -8.01
N ALA A 67 7.84 -24.03 -7.94
CA ALA A 67 7.15 -25.30 -7.73
C ALA A 67 6.82 -25.53 -6.25
N MET A 68 5.63 -26.06 -5.95
CA MET A 68 5.26 -26.44 -4.58
C MET A 68 6.10 -27.63 -4.08
N ASN A 69 6.76 -27.48 -2.94
CA ASN A 69 7.39 -28.57 -2.24
C ASN A 69 6.38 -29.20 -1.26
N GLU A 70 5.88 -30.38 -1.63
CA GLU A 70 4.84 -31.09 -0.88
C GLU A 70 5.26 -31.49 0.56
N SER A 71 6.59 -31.51 0.83
CA SER A 71 7.08 -31.89 2.17
C SER A 71 7.12 -30.72 3.14
N THR A 72 7.29 -29.50 2.65
CA THR A 72 7.37 -28.28 3.47
C THR A 72 6.12 -27.41 3.34
N GLY A 73 5.36 -27.56 2.26
CA GLY A 73 4.27 -26.66 1.90
C GLY A 73 4.75 -25.29 1.37
N ILE A 74 6.05 -25.14 1.15
CA ILE A 74 6.66 -23.89 0.66
C ILE A 74 7.09 -24.09 -0.80
N ARG A 75 6.88 -23.08 -1.64
CA ARG A 75 7.32 -23.07 -3.02
C ARG A 75 8.83 -22.89 -3.10
N GLU A 76 9.43 -23.56 -4.09
CA GLU A 76 10.88 -23.52 -4.33
C GLU A 76 11.18 -23.33 -5.82
N LYS A 77 12.25 -22.58 -6.10
CA LYS A 77 12.83 -22.42 -7.44
C LYS A 77 14.32 -22.65 -7.35
N ASP A 78 14.84 -23.60 -8.14
CA ASP A 78 16.26 -23.98 -8.14
C ASP A 78 16.79 -24.35 -6.73
N GLY A 79 15.96 -24.98 -5.90
CA GLY A 79 16.29 -25.38 -4.52
C GLY A 79 16.29 -24.23 -3.51
N THR A 80 15.85 -23.05 -3.90
CA THR A 80 15.68 -21.89 -3.01
C THR A 80 14.22 -21.73 -2.64
N PRO A 81 13.84 -21.72 -1.35
CA PRO A 81 12.47 -21.50 -0.94
C PRO A 81 12.01 -20.06 -1.23
N LEU A 82 10.73 -19.90 -1.53
CA LEU A 82 10.10 -18.59 -1.67
C LEU A 82 9.84 -18.01 -0.28
N HIS A 83 10.79 -17.22 0.17
CA HIS A 83 10.81 -16.61 1.48
C HIS A 83 10.76 -15.08 1.34
N VAL A 84 9.92 -14.44 2.13
CA VAL A 84 9.67 -13.00 2.14
C VAL A 84 9.80 -12.46 3.55
N VAL A 85 10.57 -11.38 3.71
CA VAL A 85 10.74 -10.68 4.98
C VAL A 85 9.77 -9.50 5.04
N PHE A 86 8.83 -9.57 5.98
CA PHE A 86 7.88 -8.49 6.28
C PHE A 86 8.36 -7.69 7.49
N THR A 87 8.70 -6.41 7.31
CA THR A 87 9.09 -5.54 8.43
C THR A 87 7.93 -4.70 8.93
N CYS A 88 7.81 -4.55 10.26
CA CYS A 88 6.77 -3.73 10.88
C CYS A 88 7.26 -3.09 12.20
N PRO A 89 6.70 -1.93 12.59
CA PRO A 89 7.02 -1.31 13.86
C PRO A 89 6.34 -2.04 15.03
N THR A 90 7.01 -2.12 16.20
CA THR A 90 6.47 -2.78 17.40
C THR A 90 5.42 -1.96 18.13
N ASP A 91 5.36 -0.65 17.89
CA ASP A 91 4.42 0.28 18.53
C ASP A 91 3.12 0.51 17.72
N ASP A 92 2.99 -0.14 16.56
CA ASP A 92 1.78 -0.11 15.74
C ASP A 92 1.12 -1.49 15.68
N SER A 93 0.10 -1.70 16.52
CA SER A 93 -0.62 -2.96 16.59
C SER A 93 -1.46 -3.26 15.34
N THR A 94 -1.87 -2.24 14.59
CA THR A 94 -2.64 -2.40 13.36
C THR A 94 -1.74 -2.97 12.27
N ILE A 95 -0.57 -2.38 12.05
CA ILE A 95 0.42 -2.89 11.09
C ILE A 95 0.87 -4.31 11.48
N GLY A 96 1.09 -4.58 12.76
CA GLY A 96 1.43 -5.93 13.23
C GLY A 96 0.33 -6.96 12.97
N SER A 97 -0.94 -6.56 13.07
CA SER A 97 -2.08 -7.41 12.75
C SER A 97 -2.21 -7.65 11.24
N ILE A 98 -2.02 -6.61 10.42
CA ILE A 98 -1.95 -6.72 8.96
C ILE A 98 -0.85 -7.71 8.55
N ALA A 99 0.37 -7.57 9.11
CA ALA A 99 1.48 -8.46 8.83
C ALA A 99 1.14 -9.94 9.13
N THR A 100 0.44 -10.19 10.24
CA THR A 100 0.02 -11.55 10.65
C THR A 100 -1.04 -12.12 9.70
N LEU A 101 -2.01 -11.32 9.27
CA LEU A 101 -3.01 -11.74 8.29
C LEU A 101 -2.37 -12.05 6.94
N ILE A 102 -1.54 -11.16 6.43
CA ILE A 102 -0.83 -11.35 5.16
C ILE A 102 0.08 -12.59 5.24
N GLN A 103 0.79 -12.82 6.35
CA GLN A 103 1.58 -14.04 6.54
C GLN A 103 0.72 -15.30 6.38
N SER A 104 -0.48 -15.32 6.98
CA SER A 104 -1.39 -16.46 6.89
C SER A 104 -1.90 -16.67 5.47
N GLN A 105 -2.29 -15.59 4.78
CA GLN A 105 -2.81 -15.62 3.41
C GLN A 105 -1.74 -16.07 2.41
N LEU A 106 -0.52 -15.55 2.53
CA LEU A 106 0.59 -15.93 1.67
C LEU A 106 1.05 -17.39 1.87
N ALA A 107 0.89 -17.91 3.10
CA ALA A 107 1.16 -19.32 3.37
C ALA A 107 0.22 -20.26 2.58
N GLU A 108 -1.02 -19.86 2.27
CA GLU A 108 -1.96 -20.63 1.46
C GLU A 108 -1.48 -20.89 0.03
N VAL A 109 -0.64 -19.98 -0.49
CA VAL A 109 -0.03 -20.11 -1.82
C VAL A 109 1.42 -20.59 -1.77
N GLY A 110 1.90 -21.04 -0.60
CA GLY A 110 3.23 -21.62 -0.41
C GLY A 110 4.35 -20.60 -0.29
N ILE A 111 4.05 -19.37 0.13
CA ILE A 111 5.05 -18.33 0.39
C ILE A 111 5.31 -18.27 1.90
N GLU A 112 6.57 -18.46 2.30
CA GLU A 112 6.99 -18.32 3.69
C GLU A 112 7.24 -16.84 4.00
N VAL A 113 6.56 -16.30 5.03
CA VAL A 113 6.77 -14.91 5.46
C VAL A 113 7.41 -14.87 6.85
N GLU A 114 8.57 -14.25 6.95
CA GLU A 114 9.21 -13.91 8.20
C GLU A 114 8.80 -12.51 8.65
N ILE A 115 8.07 -12.38 9.77
CA ILE A 115 7.73 -11.07 10.33
C ILE A 115 8.86 -10.59 11.24
N LYS A 116 9.48 -9.46 10.88
CA LYS A 116 10.49 -8.76 11.69
C LYS A 116 9.88 -7.49 12.28
N SER A 117 9.50 -7.58 13.56
CA SER A 117 9.06 -6.41 14.32
C SER A 117 10.27 -5.72 14.96
N MET A 118 10.35 -4.40 14.81
CA MET A 118 11.47 -3.60 15.32
C MET A 118 10.96 -2.26 15.88
N GLU A 119 11.82 -1.55 16.59
CA GLU A 119 11.49 -0.22 17.11
C GLU A 119 11.22 0.74 15.94
N LYS A 120 10.31 1.71 16.13
CA LYS A 120 9.79 2.56 15.04
C LYS A 120 10.89 3.28 14.25
N MET A 121 11.89 3.84 14.93
CA MET A 121 12.98 4.55 14.25
C MET A 121 13.94 3.59 13.53
N GLU A 122 14.12 2.38 14.06
CA GLU A 122 14.85 1.31 13.40
C GLU A 122 14.10 0.83 12.15
N TRP A 123 12.77 0.68 12.27
CA TRP A 123 11.92 0.34 11.13
C TRP A 123 11.98 1.42 10.03
N TYR A 124 11.87 2.72 10.39
CA TYR A 124 12.06 3.82 9.42
C TYR A 124 13.44 3.79 8.75
N ALA A 125 14.49 3.47 9.48
CA ALA A 125 15.82 3.35 8.91
C ALA A 125 15.93 2.11 8.00
N SER A 126 15.30 0.99 8.37
CA SER A 126 15.44 -0.29 7.67
C SER A 126 14.86 -0.28 6.27
N TYR A 127 13.71 0.35 6.03
CA TYR A 127 13.14 0.37 4.69
C TYR A 127 13.80 1.39 3.73
N MET A 128 14.64 2.27 4.27
CA MET A 128 15.53 3.12 3.47
C MET A 128 16.77 2.38 2.97
N GLU A 129 17.03 1.18 3.48
CA GLU A 129 18.14 0.34 3.03
C GLU A 129 17.65 -0.63 1.93
N PRO A 130 18.43 -0.89 0.89
CA PRO A 130 18.03 -1.76 -0.23
C PRO A 130 18.01 -3.26 0.12
N THR A 131 18.30 -3.64 1.34
CA THR A 131 18.40 -5.04 1.79
C THR A 131 17.84 -5.23 3.19
N GLY A 132 17.45 -6.47 3.48
CA GLY A 132 17.02 -6.87 4.83
C GLY A 132 15.50 -6.88 5.02
N TRP A 133 14.76 -6.50 4.01
CA TRP A 133 13.30 -6.58 3.93
C TRP A 133 12.85 -6.81 2.48
N ASP A 134 11.64 -7.31 2.31
CA ASP A 134 11.00 -7.52 1.01
C ASP A 134 9.69 -6.76 0.90
N ILE A 135 8.91 -6.73 1.98
CA ILE A 135 7.65 -6.00 2.09
C ILE A 135 7.54 -5.30 3.44
N THR A 136 6.80 -4.22 3.46
CA THR A 136 6.40 -3.50 4.68
C THR A 136 5.01 -2.93 4.48
N ALA A 137 4.29 -2.64 5.54
CA ALA A 137 3.03 -1.92 5.48
C ALA A 137 3.17 -0.58 6.20
N MET A 138 2.56 0.44 5.62
CA MET A 138 2.54 1.77 6.21
C MET A 138 1.24 2.50 5.89
N THR A 139 0.92 3.48 6.72
CA THR A 139 -0.18 4.41 6.44
C THR A 139 0.36 5.60 5.64
N ALA A 140 -0.20 5.83 4.46
CA ALA A 140 0.18 6.95 3.59
C ALA A 140 -0.53 8.27 3.95
N GLY A 141 -0.87 8.49 5.22
CA GLY A 141 -1.71 9.58 5.70
C GLY A 141 -1.05 10.94 5.93
N PHE A 142 0.22 11.10 5.56
CA PHE A 142 0.97 12.33 5.87
C PHE A 142 0.83 13.44 4.83
N PHE A 143 0.02 13.26 3.79
CA PHE A 143 0.15 14.06 2.60
C PHE A 143 -1.04 14.98 2.42
N ASN A 144 -0.72 16.23 2.16
CA ASN A 144 -1.70 17.20 1.74
C ASN A 144 -2.16 16.87 0.31
N TYR A 145 -3.27 16.13 0.22
CA TYR A 145 -3.88 15.73 -1.04
C TYR A 145 -4.23 16.91 -1.98
N ALA A 146 -4.22 18.14 -1.47
CA ALA A 146 -4.36 19.33 -2.32
C ALA A 146 -3.16 19.58 -3.24
N MET A 147 -2.04 18.91 -3.00
CA MET A 147 -0.81 19.05 -3.78
C MET A 147 -0.24 17.66 -4.17
N PRO A 148 -0.76 17.05 -5.23
CA PRO A 148 -0.35 15.71 -5.67
C PRO A 148 1.16 15.55 -5.86
N GLN A 149 1.85 16.63 -6.30
CA GLN A 149 3.31 16.61 -6.45
C GLN A 149 4.04 16.37 -5.12
N CYS A 150 3.53 16.96 -4.03
CA CYS A 150 4.11 16.77 -2.71
C CYS A 150 3.86 15.34 -2.23
N TRP A 151 2.65 14.83 -2.43
CA TRP A 151 2.27 13.49 -2.05
C TRP A 151 3.13 12.45 -2.76
N PHE A 152 3.13 12.45 -4.10
CA PHE A 152 3.88 11.47 -4.88
C PHE A 152 5.40 11.58 -4.63
N SER A 153 5.93 12.82 -4.54
CA SER A 153 7.34 13.03 -4.24
C SER A 153 7.73 12.55 -2.85
N ALA A 154 6.82 12.65 -1.86
CA ALA A 154 7.10 12.17 -0.52
C ALA A 154 7.00 10.64 -0.46
N MET A 155 6.05 10.02 -1.15
CA MET A 155 5.95 8.57 -1.28
C MET A 155 7.21 7.99 -1.91
N MET A 156 7.63 8.52 -3.06
CA MET A 156 8.84 8.08 -3.75
C MET A 156 10.13 8.43 -3.01
N ALA A 157 10.13 9.46 -2.16
CA ALA A 157 11.28 9.77 -1.30
C ALA A 157 11.40 8.82 -0.10
N GLN A 158 10.32 8.15 0.27
CA GLN A 158 10.34 7.08 1.27
C GLN A 158 10.71 5.73 0.66
N MET A 159 10.62 5.59 -0.66
CA MET A 159 11.13 4.44 -1.40
C MET A 159 12.45 4.84 -2.05
N PRO A 160 13.59 4.37 -1.54
CA PRO A 160 14.88 4.69 -2.13
C PRO A 160 14.88 4.36 -3.62
N GLU A 161 15.43 5.24 -4.44
CA GLU A 161 15.60 5.00 -5.88
C GLU A 161 16.32 3.65 -6.15
N ASP A 162 17.19 3.23 -5.23
CA ASP A 162 17.91 1.96 -5.28
C ASP A 162 17.04 0.72 -5.01
N VAL A 163 15.83 0.89 -4.47
CA VAL A 163 14.92 -0.23 -4.13
C VAL A 163 13.83 -0.40 -5.18
N SER A 164 13.09 0.66 -5.48
CA SER A 164 11.89 0.59 -6.33
C SER A 164 12.23 0.64 -7.82
N ILE A 165 13.18 1.51 -8.21
CA ILE A 165 13.52 1.71 -9.62
C ILE A 165 14.05 0.47 -10.31
N PRO A 166 14.90 -0.38 -9.67
CA PRO A 166 15.33 -1.64 -10.29
C PRO A 166 14.23 -2.65 -10.55
N LEU A 167 13.05 -2.45 -9.96
CA LEU A 167 11.87 -3.31 -10.18
C LEU A 167 11.05 -2.90 -11.40
N LEU A 168 11.31 -1.73 -11.98
CA LEU A 168 10.55 -1.17 -13.10
C LEU A 168 11.12 -1.61 -14.45
N ASP A 169 10.23 -2.06 -15.34
CA ASP A 169 10.60 -2.38 -16.72
C ASP A 169 11.03 -1.16 -17.54
N ASN A 170 10.45 0.04 -17.23
CA ASN A 170 10.69 1.31 -17.92
C ASN A 170 11.23 2.38 -16.95
N SER A 171 12.25 2.06 -16.18
CA SER A 171 12.81 2.94 -15.16
C SER A 171 13.21 4.33 -15.66
N ASP A 172 13.81 4.45 -16.86
CA ASP A 172 14.21 5.74 -17.41
C ASP A 172 13.03 6.67 -17.69
N GLU A 173 11.90 6.15 -18.18
CA GLU A 173 10.68 6.91 -18.43
C GLU A 173 10.07 7.38 -17.11
N PHE A 174 9.98 6.49 -16.12
CA PHE A 174 9.46 6.79 -14.79
C PHE A 174 10.30 7.87 -14.09
N ILE A 175 11.63 7.75 -14.09
CA ILE A 175 12.54 8.74 -13.49
C ILE A 175 12.40 10.11 -14.19
N SER A 176 12.30 10.11 -15.52
CA SER A 176 12.11 11.33 -16.28
C SER A 176 10.78 12.02 -15.94
N ALA A 177 9.70 11.24 -15.89
CA ALA A 177 8.38 11.73 -15.51
C ALA A 177 8.35 12.26 -14.08
N LEU A 178 8.95 11.56 -13.14
CA LEU A 178 9.06 11.97 -11.73
C LEU A 178 9.84 13.28 -11.57
N SER A 179 10.93 13.41 -12.31
CA SER A 179 11.74 14.64 -12.30
C SER A 179 10.98 15.84 -12.86
N GLU A 180 10.23 15.64 -13.96
CA GLU A 180 9.39 16.68 -14.56
C GLU A 180 8.22 17.03 -13.63
N PHE A 181 7.56 16.03 -13.04
CA PHE A 181 6.41 16.18 -12.15
C PHE A 181 6.72 17.09 -10.95
N LYS A 182 7.92 16.96 -10.35
CA LYS A 182 8.37 17.78 -9.21
C LYS A 182 8.45 19.28 -9.52
N THR A 183 8.58 19.66 -10.78
CA THR A 183 8.84 21.05 -11.21
C THR A 183 7.79 21.59 -12.16
N CYS A 184 6.89 20.78 -12.66
CA CYS A 184 5.83 21.17 -13.58
C CYS A 184 4.80 22.08 -12.88
N ASN A 185 4.34 23.12 -13.59
CA ASN A 185 3.29 24.04 -13.13
C ASN A 185 2.10 24.11 -14.11
N ASP A 186 2.10 23.29 -15.15
CA ASP A 186 0.98 23.16 -16.09
C ASP A 186 0.07 22.03 -15.62
N ASP A 187 -1.20 22.34 -15.33
CA ASP A 187 -2.14 21.38 -14.75
C ASP A 187 -2.44 20.21 -15.70
N THR A 188 -2.54 20.47 -17.00
CA THR A 188 -2.77 19.41 -17.98
C THR A 188 -1.59 18.43 -17.99
N ARG A 189 -0.38 18.98 -18.01
CA ARG A 189 0.84 18.16 -18.00
C ARG A 189 1.03 17.42 -16.68
N LEU A 190 0.69 18.05 -15.54
CA LEU A 190 0.70 17.41 -14.23
C LEU A 190 -0.21 16.19 -14.17
N ARG A 191 -1.41 16.30 -14.75
CA ARG A 191 -2.36 15.18 -14.81
C ARG A 191 -1.80 14.01 -15.63
N GLU A 192 -1.23 14.30 -16.82
CA GLU A 192 -0.59 13.26 -17.65
C GLU A 192 0.57 12.56 -16.91
N LEU A 193 1.42 13.34 -16.25
CA LEU A 193 2.55 12.81 -15.49
C LEU A 193 2.08 11.98 -14.29
N PHE A 194 1.07 12.47 -13.57
CA PHE A 194 0.50 11.75 -12.44
C PHE A 194 -0.13 10.42 -12.86
N GLU A 195 -0.91 10.42 -13.94
CA GLU A 195 -1.50 9.21 -14.51
C GLU A 195 -0.42 8.18 -14.88
N LEU A 196 0.66 8.62 -15.55
CA LEU A 196 1.76 7.74 -15.91
C LEU A 196 2.44 7.16 -14.66
N LEU A 197 2.75 8.00 -13.67
CA LEU A 197 3.48 7.57 -12.48
C LEU A 197 2.65 6.61 -11.63
N ILE A 198 1.38 6.94 -11.36
CA ILE A 198 0.51 6.12 -10.52
C ILE A 198 0.17 4.79 -11.20
N ASN A 199 -0.11 4.80 -12.50
CA ASN A 199 -0.43 3.57 -13.21
C ASN A 199 0.80 2.66 -13.34
N THR A 200 1.99 3.24 -13.52
CA THR A 200 3.24 2.45 -13.51
C THR A 200 3.46 1.79 -12.16
N ASP A 201 3.27 2.51 -11.07
CA ASP A 201 3.37 1.98 -9.70
C ASP A 201 2.44 0.78 -9.49
N LEU A 202 1.18 0.96 -9.86
CA LEU A 202 0.15 -0.07 -9.71
C LEU A 202 0.38 -1.27 -10.66
N ASP A 203 0.68 -1.04 -11.93
CA ASP A 203 0.89 -2.10 -12.94
C ASP A 203 2.14 -2.94 -12.64
N GLN A 204 3.19 -2.31 -12.10
CA GLN A 204 4.41 -2.99 -11.70
C GLN A 204 4.36 -3.53 -10.27
N VAL A 205 3.24 -3.32 -9.55
CA VAL A 205 3.01 -3.79 -8.18
C VAL A 205 4.15 -3.37 -7.25
N LEU A 206 4.46 -2.10 -7.24
CA LEU A 206 5.37 -1.52 -6.25
C LEU A 206 4.64 -1.34 -4.93
N ASP A 207 3.39 -0.89 -5.00
CA ASP A 207 2.47 -0.76 -3.89
C ASP A 207 1.22 -1.64 -4.08
N VAL A 208 0.73 -2.19 -2.98
CA VAL A 208 -0.56 -2.89 -2.92
C VAL A 208 -1.44 -2.11 -1.94
N PRO A 209 -2.35 -1.24 -2.45
CA PRO A 209 -3.28 -0.52 -1.58
C PRO A 209 -4.21 -1.53 -0.90
N LEU A 210 -4.34 -1.44 0.43
CA LEU A 210 -5.14 -2.37 1.22
C LEU A 210 -6.51 -1.77 1.55
N THR A 211 -6.52 -0.66 2.29
CA THR A 211 -7.72 0.04 2.72
C THR A 211 -7.53 1.55 2.65
N HIS A 212 -8.61 2.29 2.48
CA HIS A 212 -8.62 3.73 2.71
C HIS A 212 -8.95 4.01 4.17
N GLN A 213 -7.99 4.61 4.87
CA GLN A 213 -8.19 4.97 6.27
C GLN A 213 -9.32 5.99 6.41
N MET A 214 -10.20 5.75 7.39
CA MET A 214 -11.34 6.61 7.70
C MET A 214 -11.15 7.30 9.04
N ASP A 215 -11.31 8.60 9.05
CA ASP A 215 -11.35 9.35 10.30
C ASP A 215 -12.70 9.19 10.99
N MET A 216 -12.67 8.90 12.26
CA MET A 216 -13.87 8.72 13.08
C MET A 216 -13.90 9.69 14.24
N ILE A 217 -15.07 10.28 14.50
CA ILE A 217 -15.32 11.06 15.69
C ILE A 217 -16.46 10.45 16.50
N VAL A 218 -16.24 10.33 17.79
CA VAL A 218 -17.28 9.87 18.74
C VAL A 218 -17.66 11.03 19.64
N TYR A 219 -18.94 11.33 19.71
CA TYR A 219 -19.45 12.41 20.56
C TYR A 219 -20.69 11.99 21.34
N ASN A 220 -20.96 12.72 22.43
CA ASN A 220 -22.14 12.50 23.27
C ASN A 220 -23.37 13.16 22.62
N THR A 221 -24.30 12.33 22.16
CA THR A 221 -25.54 12.78 21.48
C THR A 221 -26.50 13.57 22.36
N ASP A 222 -26.38 13.50 23.70
CA ASP A 222 -27.14 14.36 24.60
C ASP A 222 -26.65 15.82 24.60
N LYS A 223 -25.47 16.08 24.02
CA LYS A 223 -24.82 17.41 24.00
C LYS A 223 -24.57 17.93 22.60
N ILE A 224 -24.35 17.05 21.67
CA ILE A 224 -24.00 17.36 20.29
C ILE A 224 -24.99 16.62 19.39
N ALA A 225 -25.73 17.36 18.59
CA ALA A 225 -26.66 16.79 17.64
C ALA A 225 -25.97 16.32 16.38
N ASP A 226 -24.95 17.07 15.94
CA ASP A 226 -24.21 16.74 14.71
C ASP A 226 -22.83 17.41 14.71
N TYR A 227 -21.92 16.84 13.90
CA TYR A 227 -20.60 17.38 13.62
C TYR A 227 -20.23 17.16 12.15
N ASN A 228 -19.94 18.25 11.44
CA ASN A 228 -19.41 18.17 10.10
C ASN A 228 -17.87 18.17 10.15
N PHE A 229 -17.24 17.17 9.54
CA PHE A 229 -15.78 17.11 9.49
C PHE A 229 -15.21 18.35 8.79
N ALA A 230 -14.15 18.90 9.38
CA ALA A 230 -13.31 19.88 8.71
C ALA A 230 -12.57 19.21 7.54
N SER A 231 -12.09 20.04 6.62
CA SER A 231 -11.27 19.56 5.50
C SER A 231 -9.91 18.98 5.91
N ASP A 232 -9.54 19.16 7.18
CA ASP A 232 -8.30 18.66 7.76
C ASP A 232 -8.64 17.92 9.06
N TYR A 233 -8.40 16.61 9.08
CA TYR A 233 -8.69 15.72 10.20
C TYR A 233 -7.85 16.03 11.46
N ALA A 234 -6.70 16.69 11.28
CA ALA A 234 -5.83 17.03 12.40
C ALA A 234 -6.42 18.08 13.35
N PHE A 235 -7.50 18.74 12.94
CA PHE A 235 -8.11 19.82 13.71
C PHE A 235 -9.58 19.58 13.93
N LEU A 236 -9.99 19.60 15.20
CA LEU A 236 -11.40 19.69 15.57
C LEU A 236 -11.90 21.14 15.33
N ASP A 237 -12.67 21.34 14.29
CA ASP A 237 -13.33 22.64 14.04
C ASP A 237 -14.59 22.74 14.89
N VAL A 238 -14.48 23.44 16.03
CA VAL A 238 -15.59 23.63 16.95
C VAL A 238 -16.77 24.42 16.34
N THR A 239 -16.56 25.12 15.22
CA THR A 239 -17.62 25.84 14.51
C THR A 239 -18.55 24.91 13.73
N GLN A 240 -18.13 23.68 13.49
CA GLN A 240 -18.89 22.64 12.81
C GLN A 240 -19.72 21.78 13.76
N ILE A 241 -19.67 22.06 15.07
CA ILE A 241 -20.47 21.36 16.08
C ILE A 241 -21.88 21.97 16.14
N THR A 242 -22.87 21.13 15.95
CA THR A 242 -24.27 21.48 16.20
C THR A 242 -24.68 21.01 17.61
N PRO A 243 -24.96 21.90 18.57
CA PRO A 243 -25.41 21.50 19.91
C PRO A 243 -26.73 20.74 19.86
N ALA A 244 -26.93 19.79 20.78
CA ALA A 244 -28.23 19.21 21.03
C ALA A 244 -29.16 20.25 21.71
N GLU A 245 -30.46 20.15 21.46
CA GLU A 245 -31.47 21.04 22.06
C GLU A 245 -31.69 20.77 23.57
#